data_271f48b0040006a07387ecbd985b8edb
#
_entry.id   271f48b0040006a07387ecbd985b8edb
#
_cell.length_a   1.000
_cell.length_b   1.000
_cell.length_c   1.000
_cell.angle_alpha   90.00
_cell.angle_beta   90.00
_cell.angle_gamma   90.00
#
_symmetry.space_group_name_H-M   'P 1'
#
loop_
_entity.id
_entity.type
_entity.pdbx_description
1 polymer ?
#
loop_
_entity_poly.entity_id
_entity_poly.type
_entity_poly.pdbx_seq_one_letter_code
_entity_poly.pdbx_strand_id
1 'polypeptide(L)'
;MNKREEKKVRRAFDKRGWNERRTQDSWQIFKVMSEFVEGFSKMSKIGPCVSIFGSARTKEDNKYYILAEEIAFQLTQNGYGVITGGGPGIMEAANKGATRGDGKSVGLNIELPFEQTSNPYID
;
A
#
# COMPACT_ATOMS: atom_id res chain seq x y z
N MET A 1 -21.34 -16.30 -47.65
CA MET A 1 -20.32 -15.30 -47.29
C MET A 1 -18.94 -15.81 -47.68
N ASN A 2 -18.22 -15.03 -48.45
CA ASN A 2 -16.91 -15.40 -48.98
C ASN A 2 -15.86 -15.31 -47.85
N LYS A 3 -14.86 -16.22 -47.84
CA LYS A 3 -13.74 -16.21 -46.86
C LYS A 3 -13.06 -14.83 -46.64
N ARG A 4 -13.10 -14.00 -47.69
CA ARG A 4 -12.59 -12.64 -47.68
C ARG A 4 -13.49 -11.67 -46.88
N GLU A 5 -14.77 -11.88 -46.89
CA GLU A 5 -15.77 -11.10 -46.14
C GLU A 5 -15.76 -11.51 -44.66
N GLU A 6 -15.68 -12.82 -44.37
CA GLU A 6 -15.47 -13.31 -43.00
C GLU A 6 -14.21 -12.72 -42.33
N LYS A 7 -13.12 -12.64 -43.09
CA LYS A 7 -11.87 -12.07 -42.57
C LYS A 7 -11.97 -10.57 -42.34
N LYS A 8 -12.78 -9.83 -43.14
CA LYS A 8 -13.06 -8.40 -42.89
C LYS A 8 -13.93 -8.18 -41.66
N VAL A 9 -14.94 -9.02 -41.48
CA VAL A 9 -15.81 -8.97 -40.27
C VAL A 9 -15.03 -9.28 -39.02
N ARG A 10 -14.25 -10.35 -38.99
CA ARG A 10 -13.36 -10.67 -37.86
C ARG A 10 -12.41 -9.51 -37.49
N ARG A 11 -11.76 -8.90 -38.52
CA ARG A 11 -10.87 -7.76 -38.28
C ARG A 11 -11.60 -6.53 -37.73
N ALA A 12 -12.86 -6.31 -38.06
CA ALA A 12 -13.67 -5.23 -37.52
C ALA A 12 -14.01 -5.48 -36.03
N PHE A 13 -14.30 -6.73 -35.68
CA PHE A 13 -14.52 -7.13 -34.28
C PHE A 13 -13.22 -7.06 -33.44
N ASP A 14 -12.09 -7.48 -33.99
CA ASP A 14 -10.80 -7.37 -33.33
C ASP A 14 -10.43 -5.89 -33.06
N LYS A 15 -10.72 -4.98 -33.98
CA LYS A 15 -10.51 -3.54 -33.76
C LYS A 15 -11.42 -2.97 -32.66
N ARG A 16 -12.67 -3.44 -32.53
CA ARG A 16 -13.55 -3.04 -31.42
C ARG A 16 -13.01 -3.50 -30.09
N GLY A 17 -12.61 -4.77 -29.97
CA GLY A 17 -12.00 -5.29 -28.76
C GLY A 17 -10.73 -4.54 -28.35
N TRP A 18 -9.94 -4.08 -29.33
CA TRP A 18 -8.75 -3.29 -29.08
C TRP A 18 -9.07 -1.88 -28.55
N ASN A 19 -10.08 -1.22 -29.12
CA ASN A 19 -10.54 0.09 -28.65
C ASN A 19 -11.16 0.00 -27.23
N GLU A 20 -11.91 -1.04 -26.94
CA GLU A 20 -12.46 -1.29 -25.59
C GLU A 20 -11.35 -1.49 -24.57
N ARG A 21 -10.32 -2.28 -24.88
CA ARG A 21 -9.14 -2.44 -24.02
C ARG A 21 -8.43 -1.12 -23.77
N ARG A 22 -8.20 -0.32 -24.79
CA ARG A 22 -7.56 1.01 -24.64
C ARG A 22 -8.39 1.94 -23.75
N THR A 23 -9.71 1.88 -23.85
CA THR A 23 -10.59 2.65 -22.97
C THR A 23 -10.50 2.17 -21.53
N GLN A 24 -10.50 0.86 -21.29
CA GLN A 24 -10.31 0.28 -19.95
C GLN A 24 -8.95 0.64 -19.39
N ASP A 25 -7.88 0.54 -20.18
CA ASP A 25 -6.53 0.92 -19.76
C ASP A 25 -6.46 2.40 -19.38
N SER A 26 -7.12 3.28 -20.12
CA SER A 26 -7.18 4.71 -19.78
C SER A 26 -7.90 4.96 -18.47
N TRP A 27 -9.01 4.31 -18.20
CA TRP A 27 -9.72 4.39 -16.91
C TRP A 27 -8.88 3.86 -15.76
N GLN A 28 -8.16 2.77 -15.99
CA GLN A 28 -7.25 2.21 -14.98
C GLN A 28 -6.10 3.15 -14.66
N ILE A 29 -5.52 3.82 -15.66
CA ILE A 29 -4.50 4.85 -15.46
C ILE A 29 -5.05 6.02 -14.64
N PHE A 30 -6.25 6.52 -14.94
CA PHE A 30 -6.88 7.57 -14.14
C PHE A 30 -7.12 7.15 -12.69
N LYS A 31 -7.55 5.92 -12.45
CA LYS A 31 -7.71 5.36 -11.11
C LYS A 31 -6.40 5.34 -10.35
N VAL A 32 -5.32 4.86 -10.96
CA VAL A 32 -3.98 4.84 -10.38
C VAL A 32 -3.51 6.26 -10.07
N MET A 33 -3.69 7.22 -10.98
CA MET A 33 -3.34 8.63 -10.74
C MET A 33 -4.12 9.21 -9.55
N SER A 34 -5.41 8.90 -9.45
CA SER A 34 -6.27 9.33 -8.33
C SER A 34 -5.76 8.79 -7.00
N GLU A 35 -5.36 7.51 -6.95
CA GLU A 35 -4.78 6.88 -5.75
C GLU A 35 -3.45 7.54 -5.34
N PHE A 36 -2.59 7.89 -6.31
CA PHE A 36 -1.37 8.64 -6.05
C PHE A 36 -1.66 10.03 -5.47
N VAL A 37 -2.58 10.78 -6.08
CA VAL A 37 -2.96 12.12 -5.60
C VAL A 37 -3.50 12.04 -4.18
N GLU A 38 -4.37 11.09 -3.88
CA GLU A 38 -4.92 10.87 -2.55
C GLU A 38 -3.82 10.50 -1.55
N GLY A 39 -2.93 9.58 -1.91
CA GLY A 39 -1.80 9.18 -1.08
C GLY A 39 -0.88 10.34 -0.74
N PHE A 40 -0.43 11.10 -1.73
CA PHE A 40 0.40 12.29 -1.51
C PHE A 40 -0.32 13.35 -0.66
N SER A 41 -1.61 13.58 -0.88
CA SER A 41 -2.40 14.52 -0.09
C SER A 41 -2.48 14.11 1.39
N LYS A 42 -2.65 12.83 1.67
CA LYS A 42 -2.64 12.30 3.05
C LYS A 42 -1.24 12.41 3.67
N MET A 43 -0.21 11.99 2.94
CA MET A 43 1.17 12.00 3.40
C MET A 43 1.68 13.41 3.72
N SER A 44 1.25 14.43 2.99
CA SER A 44 1.66 15.82 3.25
C SER A 44 1.21 16.36 4.62
N LYS A 45 0.26 15.71 5.27
CA LYS A 45 -0.34 16.14 6.54
C LYS A 45 0.24 15.45 7.78
N ILE A 46 1.04 14.38 7.60
CA ILE A 46 1.51 13.56 8.73
C ILE A 46 2.77 14.09 9.42
N GLY A 47 3.46 15.04 8.81
CA GLY A 47 4.71 15.59 9.35
C GLY A 47 5.93 14.68 9.17
N PRO A 48 7.03 14.93 9.88
CA PRO A 48 8.25 14.15 9.75
C PRO A 48 8.07 12.75 10.33
N CYS A 49 8.37 11.74 9.52
CA CYS A 49 8.24 10.33 9.88
C CYS A 49 9.50 9.54 9.50
N VAL A 50 9.73 8.46 10.21
CA VAL A 50 10.77 7.47 9.92
C VAL A 50 10.11 6.19 9.42
N SER A 51 10.62 5.65 8.33
CA SER A 51 10.13 4.38 7.77
C SER A 51 10.82 3.20 8.44
N ILE A 52 10.03 2.24 8.92
CA ILE A 52 10.53 0.99 9.52
C ILE A 52 9.93 -0.20 8.77
N PHE A 53 10.81 -1.01 8.21
CA PHE A 53 10.45 -2.25 7.52
C PHE A 53 11.23 -3.42 8.11
N GLY A 54 10.63 -4.60 8.06
CA GLY A 54 11.26 -5.81 8.53
C GLY A 54 10.40 -7.04 8.30
N SER A 55 10.86 -8.17 8.82
CA SER A 55 10.23 -9.47 8.66
C SER A 55 8.81 -9.51 9.22
N ALA A 56 7.85 -9.92 8.40
CA ALA A 56 6.47 -10.19 8.81
C ALA A 56 6.31 -11.45 9.69
N ARG A 57 7.35 -12.27 9.80
CA ARG A 57 7.34 -13.55 10.55
C ARG A 57 7.87 -13.44 11.97
N THR A 58 8.39 -12.29 12.36
CA THR A 58 8.94 -12.07 13.70
C THR A 58 7.81 -12.07 14.72
N LYS A 59 7.91 -12.94 15.71
CA LYS A 59 6.93 -13.06 16.79
C LYS A 59 7.14 -12.01 17.86
N GLU A 60 6.10 -11.73 18.66
CA GLU A 60 6.11 -10.70 19.71
C GLU A 60 7.13 -10.95 20.83
N ASP A 61 7.46 -12.22 21.11
CA ASP A 61 8.47 -12.62 22.11
C ASP A 61 9.92 -12.49 21.62
N ASN A 62 10.13 -12.20 20.34
CA ASN A 62 11.44 -12.07 19.75
C ASN A 62 12.09 -10.74 20.15
N LYS A 63 13.38 -10.80 20.51
CA LYS A 63 14.17 -9.62 20.90
C LYS A 63 14.15 -8.49 19.87
N TYR A 64 14.05 -8.79 18.57
CA TYR A 64 13.99 -7.79 17.51
C TYR A 64 12.62 -7.14 17.40
N TYR A 65 11.53 -7.86 17.72
CA TYR A 65 10.21 -7.26 17.84
C TYR A 65 10.19 -6.21 18.96
N ILE A 66 10.66 -6.60 20.14
CA ILE A 66 10.74 -5.71 21.31
C ILE A 66 11.63 -4.51 21.02
N LEU A 67 12.77 -4.72 20.35
CA LEU A 67 13.66 -3.64 19.96
C LEU A 67 13.03 -2.68 18.95
N ALA A 68 12.32 -3.18 17.95
CA ALA A 68 11.62 -2.36 16.97
C ALA A 68 10.52 -1.51 17.62
N GLU A 69 9.75 -2.08 18.54
CA GLU A 69 8.76 -1.35 19.34
C GLU A 69 9.40 -0.23 20.15
N GLU A 70 10.52 -0.50 20.82
CA GLU A 70 11.21 0.49 21.62
C GLU A 70 11.82 1.61 20.76
N ILE A 71 12.45 1.28 19.63
CA ILE A 71 12.97 2.27 18.69
C ILE A 71 11.85 3.21 18.21
N ALA A 72 10.71 2.65 17.81
CA ALA A 72 9.56 3.42 17.37
C ALA A 72 9.02 4.34 18.47
N PHE A 73 8.94 3.83 19.69
CA PHE A 73 8.58 4.63 20.87
C PHE A 73 9.54 5.81 21.06
N GLN A 74 10.84 5.58 21.04
CA GLN A 74 11.85 6.64 21.19
C GLN A 74 11.80 7.67 20.05
N LEU A 75 11.51 7.25 18.82
CA LEU A 75 11.30 8.17 17.70
C LEU A 75 10.14 9.13 17.97
N THR A 76 9.03 8.64 18.48
CA THR A 76 7.87 9.50 18.79
C THR A 76 8.16 10.48 19.92
N GLN A 77 8.95 10.08 20.91
CA GLN A 77 9.38 10.98 21.99
C GLN A 77 10.29 12.11 21.46
N ASN A 78 10.90 11.95 20.29
CA ASN A 78 11.70 12.96 19.61
C ASN A 78 10.93 13.70 18.50
N GLY A 79 9.61 13.57 18.44
CA GLY A 79 8.74 14.30 17.53
C GLY A 79 8.61 13.70 16.11
N TYR A 80 9.04 12.46 15.92
CA TYR A 80 8.90 11.74 14.66
C TYR A 80 7.71 10.78 14.69
N GLY A 81 6.94 10.71 13.61
CA GLY A 81 6.01 9.61 13.39
C GLY A 81 6.72 8.38 12.79
N VAL A 82 6.00 7.31 12.65
CA VAL A 82 6.49 6.05 12.07
C VAL A 82 5.63 5.65 10.89
N ILE A 83 6.29 5.27 9.80
CA ILE A 83 5.64 4.72 8.60
C ILE A 83 6.14 3.29 8.40
N THR A 84 5.21 2.37 8.19
CA THR A 84 5.50 0.98 7.85
C THR A 84 4.71 0.52 6.62
N GLY A 85 4.89 -0.73 6.22
CA GLY A 85 4.01 -1.38 5.23
C GLY A 85 2.68 -1.88 5.82
N GLY A 86 2.40 -1.65 7.10
CA GLY A 86 1.15 -2.04 7.75
C GLY A 86 0.98 -3.55 8.02
N GLY A 87 1.99 -4.35 7.77
CA GLY A 87 1.98 -5.80 7.96
C GLY A 87 2.32 -6.23 9.39
N PRO A 88 2.33 -7.55 9.64
CA PRO A 88 2.68 -8.14 10.93
C PRO A 88 4.20 -8.12 11.19
N GLY A 89 4.61 -8.61 12.35
CA GLY A 89 5.99 -8.76 12.74
C GLY A 89 6.67 -7.45 13.10
N ILE A 90 7.83 -7.16 12.53
CA ILE A 90 8.60 -5.95 12.82
C ILE A 90 7.83 -4.67 12.52
N MET A 91 7.04 -4.65 11.44
CA MET A 91 6.21 -3.50 11.07
C MET A 91 5.12 -3.25 12.11
N GLU A 92 4.46 -4.30 12.58
CA GLU A 92 3.49 -4.22 13.68
C GLU A 92 4.13 -3.71 14.97
N ALA A 93 5.31 -4.22 15.34
CA ALA A 93 6.05 -3.75 16.50
C ALA A 93 6.35 -2.25 16.41
N ALA A 94 6.75 -1.77 15.23
CA ALA A 94 7.02 -0.36 15.01
C ALA A 94 5.75 0.50 15.13
N ASN A 95 4.64 0.09 14.52
CA ASN A 95 3.36 0.79 14.68
C ASN A 95 2.89 0.78 16.15
N LYS A 96 3.01 -0.35 16.85
CA LYS A 96 2.70 -0.47 18.27
C LYS A 96 3.52 0.49 19.13
N GLY A 97 4.83 0.58 18.88
CA GLY A 97 5.70 1.53 19.58
C GLY A 97 5.33 2.98 19.32
N ALA A 98 4.96 3.32 18.07
CA ALA A 98 4.50 4.64 17.72
C ALA A 98 3.19 5.03 18.44
N THR A 99 2.21 4.13 18.45
CA THR A 99 0.93 4.32 19.16
C THR A 99 1.16 4.46 20.68
N ARG A 100 2.03 3.63 21.26
CA ARG A 100 2.40 3.73 22.67
C ARG A 100 3.01 5.09 23.04
N GLY A 101 3.75 5.68 22.12
CA GLY A 101 4.38 6.99 22.28
C GLY A 101 3.47 8.18 21.93
N ASP A 102 2.20 7.94 21.62
CA ASP A 102 1.25 8.96 21.16
C ASP A 102 1.73 9.71 19.91
N GLY A 103 2.50 9.03 19.07
CA GLY A 103 3.00 9.55 17.80
C GLY A 103 2.19 9.04 16.59
N LYS A 104 2.39 9.67 15.43
CA LYS A 104 1.76 9.21 14.19
C LYS A 104 2.22 7.79 13.83
N SER A 105 1.25 6.91 13.60
CA SER A 105 1.45 5.51 13.24
C SER A 105 0.81 5.20 11.90
N VAL A 106 1.59 5.22 10.83
CA VAL A 106 1.09 5.13 9.46
C VAL A 106 1.44 3.77 8.84
N GLY A 107 0.47 3.14 8.21
CA GLY A 107 0.65 1.94 7.40
C GLY A 107 0.37 2.20 5.92
N LEU A 108 1.37 2.01 5.07
CA LEU A 108 1.20 2.03 3.62
C LEU A 108 0.93 0.61 3.12
N ASN A 109 -0.34 0.23 3.14
CA ASN A 109 -0.78 -1.08 2.73
C ASN A 109 -1.07 -1.12 1.23
N ILE A 110 -0.83 -2.28 0.61
CA ILE A 110 -1.28 -2.57 -0.75
C ILE A 110 -2.48 -3.51 -0.70
N GLU A 111 -3.44 -3.30 -1.58
CA GLU A 111 -4.56 -4.21 -1.75
C GLU A 111 -4.08 -5.44 -2.54
N LEU A 112 -4.09 -6.60 -1.90
CA LEU A 112 -3.75 -7.87 -2.52
C LEU A 112 -5.01 -8.71 -2.74
N PRO A 113 -5.03 -9.58 -3.78
CA PRO A 113 -6.18 -10.45 -4.07
C PRO A 113 -6.44 -11.51 -2.97
N PHE A 114 -5.53 -11.67 -2.03
CA PHE A 114 -5.68 -12.50 -0.84
C PHE A 114 -5.82 -11.59 0.38
N GLU A 115 -6.69 -11.95 1.32
CA GLU A 115 -6.95 -11.19 2.54
C GLU A 115 -5.63 -10.84 3.26
N GLN A 116 -5.30 -9.56 3.23
CA GLN A 116 -4.21 -9.01 4.01
C GLN A 116 -4.82 -7.94 4.92
N THR A 117 -4.95 -8.29 6.18
CA THR A 117 -5.40 -7.34 7.22
C THR A 117 -4.24 -6.47 7.66
N SER A 118 -4.48 -5.18 7.74
CA SER A 118 -3.54 -4.26 8.39
C SER A 118 -3.38 -4.63 9.87
N ASN A 119 -2.21 -4.36 10.44
CA ASN A 119 -2.05 -4.53 11.87
C ASN A 119 -2.91 -3.50 12.64
N PRO A 120 -3.30 -3.77 13.91
CA PRO A 120 -4.27 -2.96 14.65
C PRO A 120 -3.73 -1.62 15.17
N TYR A 121 -2.47 -1.30 14.97
CA TYR A 121 -1.79 -0.13 15.52
C TYR A 121 -1.57 1.01 14.50
N ILE A 122 -2.35 1.02 13.42
CA ILE A 122 -2.31 2.06 12.39
C ILE A 122 -3.44 3.07 12.64
N ASP A 123 -3.09 4.37 12.52
CA ASP A 123 -4.04 5.49 12.62
C ASP A 123 -4.97 5.60 11.40
#